data_62dd6c199d7c169267e44623605b4e93
#
_entry.id   62dd6c199d7c169267e44623605b4e93
#
_cell.length_a   1.000
_cell.length_b   1.000
_cell.length_c   1.000
_cell.angle_alpha   90.00
_cell.angle_beta   90.00
_cell.angle_gamma   90.00
#
_symmetry.space_group_name_H-M   'P 1'
#
loop_
_entity.id
_entity.type
_entity.pdbx_description
1 polymer ?
#
loop_
_entity_poly.entity_id
_entity_poly.type
_entity_poly.pdbx_seq_one_letter_code
_entity_poly.pdbx_strand_id
1 'polypeptide(L)'
;MTYQQISQLLPSNANAQGNETHCQVEPSEFSALVEKLHLGLGFPLSLVYGTDNRKELGTFGVHAVLSIDEEAKWIVISTSVSSESPAYPSLTTTMMASHWYERYLQDMFGIVAEGHPDPRRLVHHENIPEGTHPLRKDFAWNTKLDHAQVPYPMHHVQGEGIYEIPVGPIHAGIIEPGHFRFNVAGERIITLEGKLFFTHKGVEKLLEGKTPTEALPFIERLSGDMAASHTLAFCQAIEKISGVSVPSRANAIRVALCELERITMHIHDLANIAGMGTGYTLMAANGFRIKERLMRLSQDILGNR
;
A
#
# COMPACT_ATOMS: atom_id res chain seq x y z
N MET A 1 16.77 -15.44 15.44
CA MET A 1 16.60 -14.97 16.86
C MET A 1 15.18 -15.30 17.25
N THR A 2 14.95 -15.89 18.43
CA THR A 2 13.60 -16.25 18.87
C THR A 2 12.83 -15.03 19.36
N TYR A 3 11.50 -15.07 19.27
CA TYR A 3 10.63 -14.00 19.78
C TYR A 3 10.91 -13.64 21.25
N GLN A 4 11.30 -14.62 22.09
CA GLN A 4 11.71 -14.36 23.47
C GLN A 4 12.95 -13.46 23.61
N GLN A 5 13.88 -13.56 22.67
CA GLN A 5 15.07 -12.68 22.66
C GLN A 5 14.71 -11.28 22.17
N ILE A 6 13.73 -11.19 21.26
CA ILE A 6 13.24 -9.93 20.71
C ILE A 6 12.45 -9.15 21.75
N SER A 7 11.63 -9.81 22.55
CA SER A 7 10.82 -9.15 23.59
C SER A 7 11.66 -8.39 24.62
N GLN A 8 12.93 -8.76 24.81
CA GLN A 8 13.88 -8.05 25.68
C GLN A 8 14.44 -6.76 25.02
N LEU A 9 14.28 -6.61 23.73
CA LEU A 9 14.73 -5.42 22.97
C LEU A 9 13.62 -4.39 22.79
N LEU A 10 12.38 -4.79 23.04
CA LEU A 10 11.22 -3.92 22.96
C LEU A 10 11.07 -3.08 24.24
N PRO A 11 10.41 -1.93 24.15
CA PRO A 11 10.08 -1.10 25.31
C PRO A 11 9.30 -1.88 26.36
N SER A 12 9.42 -1.47 27.63
CA SER A 12 8.75 -2.12 28.77
C SER A 12 7.22 -2.10 28.70
N ASN A 13 6.64 -1.22 27.88
CA ASN A 13 5.20 -1.13 27.60
C ASN A 13 4.75 -2.07 26.46
N ALA A 14 5.63 -2.92 25.93
CA ALA A 14 5.27 -3.87 24.90
C ALA A 14 4.24 -4.88 25.42
N ASN A 15 3.14 -5.00 24.71
CA ASN A 15 2.01 -5.87 25.06
C ASN A 15 1.75 -6.88 23.95
N ALA A 16 1.84 -8.17 24.28
CA ALA A 16 1.56 -9.26 23.35
C ALA A 16 0.07 -9.59 23.32
N GLN A 17 -0.50 -9.61 22.13
CA GLN A 17 -1.89 -9.94 21.85
C GLN A 17 -1.97 -11.00 20.73
N GLY A 18 -2.09 -12.27 21.11
CA GLY A 18 -2.08 -13.37 20.15
C GLY A 18 -0.74 -13.48 19.41
N ASN A 19 -0.74 -13.25 18.11
CA ASN A 19 0.45 -13.25 17.27
C ASN A 19 1.03 -11.84 17.02
N GLU A 20 0.52 -10.82 17.67
CA GLU A 20 0.99 -9.44 17.56
C GLU A 20 1.60 -8.96 18.88
N THR A 21 2.60 -8.11 18.78
CA THR A 21 3.16 -7.37 19.90
C THR A 21 3.12 -5.89 19.58
N HIS A 22 2.40 -5.16 20.39
CA HIS A 22 2.22 -3.73 20.26
C HIS A 22 3.12 -2.99 21.25
N CYS A 23 3.83 -1.96 20.81
CA CYS A 23 4.55 -1.04 21.67
C CYS A 23 4.38 0.41 21.21
N GLN A 24 4.32 1.30 22.18
CA GLN A 24 4.21 2.74 21.98
C GLN A 24 5.54 3.39 22.36
N VAL A 25 6.04 4.30 21.49
CA VAL A 25 7.27 5.05 21.74
C VAL A 25 7.09 6.52 21.40
N GLU A 26 7.98 7.37 21.90
CA GLU A 26 8.02 8.77 21.52
C GLU A 26 8.41 8.94 20.04
N PRO A 27 7.96 10.03 19.37
CA PRO A 27 8.28 10.28 17.96
C PRO A 27 9.79 10.25 17.65
N SER A 28 10.61 10.77 18.56
CA SER A 28 12.08 10.77 18.44
C SER A 28 12.72 9.39 18.47
N GLU A 29 12.07 8.40 19.10
CA GLU A 29 12.56 7.03 19.24
C GLU A 29 11.99 6.09 18.17
N PHE A 30 10.91 6.48 17.51
CA PHE A 30 10.15 5.64 16.59
C PHE A 30 11.03 5.10 15.46
N SER A 31 11.69 5.99 14.73
CA SER A 31 12.51 5.59 13.58
C SER A 31 13.71 4.76 13.99
N ALA A 32 14.37 5.12 15.07
CA ALA A 32 15.52 4.36 15.58
C ALA A 32 15.17 2.92 16.02
N LEU A 33 13.99 2.73 16.62
CA LEU A 33 13.53 1.39 17.00
C LEU A 33 13.14 0.55 15.78
N VAL A 34 12.40 1.12 14.83
CA VAL A 34 12.03 0.43 13.59
C VAL A 34 13.28 0.04 12.80
N GLU A 35 14.24 0.95 12.67
CA GLU A 35 15.53 0.70 12.01
C GLU A 35 16.32 -0.42 12.69
N LYS A 36 16.42 -0.40 14.00
CA LYS A 36 17.09 -1.45 14.77
C LYS A 36 16.49 -2.83 14.52
N LEU A 37 15.16 -2.94 14.44
CA LEU A 37 14.48 -4.20 14.18
C LEU A 37 14.59 -4.63 12.72
N HIS A 38 14.47 -3.70 11.78
CA HIS A 38 14.55 -3.99 10.37
C HIS A 38 15.98 -4.28 9.91
N LEU A 39 16.90 -3.33 10.05
CA LEU A 39 18.29 -3.45 9.58
C LEU A 39 19.15 -4.30 10.53
N GLY A 40 18.94 -4.14 11.84
CA GLY A 40 19.75 -4.84 12.82
C GLY A 40 19.38 -6.32 13.01
N LEU A 41 18.11 -6.66 12.90
CA LEU A 41 17.58 -8.03 13.10
C LEU A 41 17.01 -8.66 11.84
N GLY A 42 16.91 -7.92 10.74
CA GLY A 42 16.46 -8.43 9.44
C GLY A 42 14.94 -8.64 9.34
N PHE A 43 14.11 -8.02 10.20
CA PHE A 43 12.66 -8.16 10.10
C PHE A 43 12.08 -7.32 8.98
N PRO A 44 11.33 -7.91 8.05
CA PRO A 44 10.72 -7.16 6.97
C PRO A 44 9.75 -6.09 7.48
N LEU A 45 9.89 -4.86 6.96
CA LEU A 45 8.88 -3.83 7.13
C LEU A 45 7.70 -4.14 6.20
N SER A 46 6.56 -4.50 6.79
CA SER A 46 5.38 -4.93 6.03
C SER A 46 4.46 -3.77 5.69
N LEU A 47 4.34 -2.78 6.57
CA LEU A 47 3.40 -1.68 6.41
C LEU A 47 3.81 -0.50 7.29
N VAL A 48 3.58 0.73 6.81
CA VAL A 48 3.49 1.95 7.62
C VAL A 48 2.15 2.61 7.35
N TYR A 49 1.39 2.94 8.38
CA TYR A 49 0.09 3.58 8.23
C TYR A 49 -0.17 4.63 9.30
N GLY A 50 -1.13 5.51 9.04
CA GLY A 50 -1.55 6.56 9.95
C GLY A 50 -2.97 6.37 10.47
N THR A 51 -3.24 6.97 11.63
CA THR A 51 -4.58 7.04 12.21
C THR A 51 -4.88 8.48 12.67
N ASP A 52 -6.11 8.91 12.46
CA ASP A 52 -6.59 10.17 13.02
C ASP A 52 -7.29 9.91 14.36
N ASN A 53 -6.55 10.12 15.44
CA ASN A 53 -7.01 9.96 16.81
C ASN A 53 -7.29 11.31 17.47
N ARG A 54 -7.45 12.39 16.68
CA ARG A 54 -7.61 13.75 17.21
C ARG A 54 -8.85 13.90 18.10
N LYS A 55 -9.92 13.19 17.77
CA LYS A 55 -11.17 13.25 18.55
C LYS A 55 -11.02 12.64 19.94
N GLU A 56 -10.28 11.55 20.06
CA GLU A 56 -10.12 10.78 21.29
C GLU A 56 -8.89 11.22 22.10
N LEU A 57 -7.77 11.48 21.42
CA LEU A 57 -6.47 11.70 22.03
C LEU A 57 -5.83 13.06 21.69
N GLY A 58 -6.42 13.84 20.80
CA GLY A 58 -5.84 15.09 20.33
C GLY A 58 -4.63 14.95 19.41
N THR A 59 -4.31 13.73 18.93
CA THR A 59 -3.10 13.39 18.17
C THR A 59 -3.41 12.63 16.90
N PHE A 60 -2.43 12.56 16.00
CA PHE A 60 -2.38 11.51 14.97
C PHE A 60 -1.50 10.36 15.46
N GLY A 61 -1.81 9.13 15.02
CA GLY A 61 -0.95 7.97 15.20
C GLY A 61 -0.14 7.66 13.94
N VAL A 62 1.09 7.23 14.11
CA VAL A 62 1.92 6.62 13.06
C VAL A 62 2.32 5.23 13.53
N HIS A 63 2.15 4.24 12.68
CA HIS A 63 2.35 2.84 13.03
C HIS A 63 3.23 2.16 11.99
N ALA A 64 4.24 1.42 12.44
CA ALA A 64 5.06 0.55 11.59
C ALA A 64 4.84 -0.91 12.00
N VAL A 65 4.62 -1.76 11.02
CA VAL A 65 4.40 -3.20 11.21
C VAL A 65 5.57 -3.97 10.62
N LEU A 66 6.23 -4.77 11.45
CA LEU A 66 7.31 -5.67 11.03
C LEU A 66 6.84 -7.11 11.19
N SER A 67 7.24 -7.98 10.26
CA SER A 67 6.95 -9.41 10.33
C SER A 67 8.12 -10.21 10.91
N ILE A 68 7.76 -11.26 11.65
CA ILE A 68 8.67 -12.33 12.07
C ILE A 68 8.19 -13.59 11.38
N ASP A 69 8.59 -13.78 10.13
CA ASP A 69 8.00 -14.75 9.22
C ASP A 69 8.13 -16.19 9.73
N GLU A 70 9.28 -16.53 10.33
CA GLU A 70 9.55 -17.87 10.87
C GLU A 70 8.58 -18.29 11.99
N GLU A 71 8.04 -17.31 12.73
CA GLU A 71 7.12 -17.54 13.85
C GLU A 71 5.68 -17.12 13.56
N ALA A 72 5.40 -16.62 12.33
CA ALA A 72 4.11 -16.04 11.95
C ALA A 72 3.60 -14.98 12.94
N LYS A 73 4.50 -14.11 13.40
CA LYS A 73 4.24 -13.04 14.38
C LYS A 73 4.49 -11.66 13.78
N TRP A 74 3.91 -10.67 14.42
CA TRP A 74 4.01 -9.27 14.04
C TRP A 74 4.45 -8.39 15.20
N ILE A 75 5.25 -7.37 14.91
CA ILE A 75 5.57 -6.30 15.85
C ILE A 75 4.96 -5.02 15.29
N VAL A 76 4.12 -4.36 16.06
CA VAL A 76 3.49 -3.09 15.75
C VAL A 76 4.10 -2.02 16.64
N ILE A 77 4.91 -1.15 16.05
CA ILE A 77 5.50 -0.01 16.74
C ILE A 77 4.63 1.21 16.41
N SER A 78 4.20 1.90 17.42
CA SER A 78 3.31 3.06 17.31
C SER A 78 3.93 4.29 17.93
N THR A 79 3.64 5.44 17.35
CA THR A 79 3.93 6.73 17.96
C THR A 79 2.77 7.69 17.79
N SER A 80 2.67 8.69 18.68
CA SER A 80 1.65 9.74 18.59
C SER A 80 2.31 11.07 18.29
N VAL A 81 1.83 11.75 17.26
CA VAL A 81 2.33 13.08 16.85
C VAL A 81 1.27 14.15 17.10
N SER A 82 1.71 15.38 17.39
CA SER A 82 0.82 16.51 17.66
C SER A 82 -0.13 16.79 16.50
N SER A 83 -1.36 17.15 16.80
CA SER A 83 -2.34 17.59 15.78
C SER A 83 -2.02 18.97 15.19
N GLU A 84 -1.28 19.81 15.89
CA GLU A 84 -0.93 21.18 15.46
C GLU A 84 0.26 21.16 14.47
N SER A 85 1.26 20.33 14.76
CA SER A 85 2.46 20.17 13.92
C SER A 85 2.81 18.68 13.84
N PRO A 86 2.06 17.89 13.05
CA PRO A 86 2.25 16.45 13.02
C PRO A 86 3.52 16.09 12.25
N ALA A 87 4.57 15.71 12.98
CA ALA A 87 5.85 15.37 12.40
C ALA A 87 6.57 14.27 13.20
N TYR A 88 7.40 13.49 12.52
CA TYR A 88 8.29 12.49 13.11
C TYR A 88 9.53 12.30 12.22
N PRO A 89 10.66 11.81 12.74
CA PRO A 89 11.85 11.52 11.93
C PRO A 89 11.57 10.45 10.87
N SER A 90 11.95 10.73 9.62
CA SER A 90 11.69 9.82 8.48
C SER A 90 12.39 8.48 8.62
N LEU A 91 11.69 7.41 8.29
CA LEU A 91 12.22 6.05 8.11
C LEU A 91 12.96 5.91 6.77
N THR A 92 12.57 6.67 5.75
CA THR A 92 13.08 6.54 4.37
C THR A 92 14.56 6.88 4.24
N THR A 93 15.11 7.65 5.17
CA THR A 93 16.55 7.96 5.20
C THR A 93 17.42 6.70 5.23
N THR A 94 16.94 5.64 5.86
CA THR A 94 17.65 4.36 6.01
C THR A 94 16.90 3.18 5.38
N MET A 95 15.57 3.30 5.22
CA MET A 95 14.71 2.22 4.74
C MET A 95 13.86 2.68 3.56
N MET A 96 14.33 2.46 2.34
CA MET A 96 13.61 2.84 1.12
C MET A 96 12.19 2.22 1.03
N ALA A 97 11.94 1.10 1.70
CA ALA A 97 10.63 0.45 1.73
C ALA A 97 9.51 1.35 2.33
N SER A 98 9.86 2.32 3.18
CA SER A 98 8.90 3.27 3.77
C SER A 98 8.57 4.47 2.89
N HIS A 99 9.32 4.69 1.79
CA HIS A 99 9.26 5.89 0.96
C HIS A 99 7.85 6.31 0.53
N TRP A 100 7.05 5.39 0.03
CA TRP A 100 5.70 5.71 -0.42
C TRP A 100 4.70 5.80 0.73
N TYR A 101 4.88 5.02 1.77
CA TYR A 101 4.03 5.09 2.96
C TYR A 101 4.12 6.47 3.64
N GLU A 102 5.32 7.01 3.79
CA GLU A 102 5.54 8.32 4.41
C GLU A 102 4.95 9.45 3.57
N ARG A 103 5.12 9.41 2.25
CA ARG A 103 4.48 10.36 1.33
C ARG A 103 2.96 10.23 1.33
N TYR A 104 2.43 9.00 1.46
CA TYR A 104 1.01 8.76 1.62
C TYR A 104 0.46 9.38 2.91
N LEU A 105 1.17 9.23 4.03
CA LEU A 105 0.81 9.87 5.31
C LEU A 105 0.76 11.40 5.19
N GLN A 106 1.73 11.97 4.48
CA GLN A 106 1.77 13.42 4.23
C GLN A 106 0.56 13.88 3.42
N ASP A 107 0.25 13.22 2.31
CA ASP A 107 -0.88 13.58 1.47
C ASP A 107 -2.22 13.37 2.21
N MET A 108 -2.42 12.22 2.83
CA MET A 108 -3.70 11.81 3.36
C MET A 108 -4.04 12.42 4.73
N PHE A 109 -3.03 12.64 5.58
CA PHE A 109 -3.22 13.16 6.95
C PHE A 109 -2.52 14.49 7.20
N GLY A 110 -1.55 14.89 6.37
CA GLY A 110 -0.67 16.03 6.62
C GLY A 110 0.40 15.73 7.67
N ILE A 111 0.75 14.46 7.89
CA ILE A 111 1.82 14.04 8.80
C ILE A 111 3.15 14.11 8.05
N VAL A 112 4.09 14.88 8.55
CA VAL A 112 5.38 15.14 7.91
C VAL A 112 6.43 14.15 8.41
N ALA A 113 7.07 13.43 7.50
CA ALA A 113 8.26 12.63 7.79
C ALA A 113 9.50 13.54 7.63
N GLU A 114 10.05 14.04 8.75
CA GLU A 114 11.18 14.97 8.74
C GLU A 114 12.45 14.31 8.19
N GLY A 115 13.09 15.00 7.22
CA GLY A 115 14.28 14.47 6.55
C GLY A 115 13.99 13.48 5.42
N HIS A 116 12.74 13.29 5.02
CA HIS A 116 12.39 12.45 3.88
C HIS A 116 13.13 12.92 2.60
N PRO A 117 13.83 12.03 1.88
CA PRO A 117 14.67 12.42 0.74
C PRO A 117 13.88 12.92 -0.48
N ASP A 118 12.61 12.56 -0.60
CA ASP A 118 11.70 13.01 -1.66
C ASP A 118 10.29 13.27 -1.12
N PRO A 119 10.03 14.43 -0.52
CA PRO A 119 8.73 14.76 0.10
C PRO A 119 7.67 15.22 -0.91
N ARG A 120 7.88 14.98 -2.21
CA ARG A 120 6.89 15.36 -3.23
C ARG A 120 5.57 14.60 -3.03
N ARG A 121 4.47 15.18 -3.48
CA ARG A 121 3.14 14.55 -3.46
C ARG A 121 3.17 13.19 -4.16
N LEU A 122 2.44 12.21 -3.62
CA LEU A 122 2.35 10.88 -4.16
C LEU A 122 0.98 10.60 -4.80
N VAL A 123 -0.07 10.77 -4.02
CA VAL A 123 -1.46 10.51 -4.41
C VAL A 123 -2.13 11.77 -4.94
N HIS A 124 -1.81 12.92 -4.36
CA HIS A 124 -2.34 14.19 -4.80
C HIS A 124 -1.66 14.64 -6.08
N HIS A 125 -2.45 14.73 -7.15
CA HIS A 125 -2.00 15.30 -8.41
C HIS A 125 -2.16 16.83 -8.41
N GLU A 126 -1.74 17.47 -9.52
CA GLU A 126 -1.71 18.94 -9.64
C GLU A 126 -3.06 19.62 -9.41
N ASN A 127 -4.15 18.89 -9.69
CA ASN A 127 -5.52 19.39 -9.55
C ASN A 127 -6.04 19.43 -8.11
N ILE A 128 -5.30 18.86 -7.15
CA ILE A 128 -5.71 18.84 -5.74
C ILE A 128 -5.10 20.04 -5.00
N PRO A 129 -5.90 20.89 -4.33
CA PRO A 129 -5.40 22.01 -3.54
C PRO A 129 -4.42 21.60 -2.45
N GLU A 130 -3.52 22.49 -2.09
CA GLU A 130 -2.66 22.32 -0.91
C GLU A 130 -3.48 22.27 0.37
N GLY A 131 -2.98 21.56 1.38
CA GLY A 131 -3.70 21.40 2.66
C GLY A 131 -4.92 20.47 2.59
N THR A 132 -5.14 19.78 1.47
CA THR A 132 -6.17 18.75 1.36
C THR A 132 -5.68 17.45 1.99
N HIS A 133 -6.39 16.95 3.02
CA HIS A 133 -6.02 15.73 3.72
C HIS A 133 -7.24 14.81 3.89
N PRO A 134 -7.55 13.97 2.87
CA PRO A 134 -8.82 13.26 2.79
C PRO A 134 -9.09 12.25 3.89
N LEU A 135 -8.06 11.67 4.52
CA LEU A 135 -8.24 10.68 5.58
C LEU A 135 -8.39 11.29 6.98
N ARG A 136 -8.32 12.62 7.11
CA ARG A 136 -8.74 13.28 8.36
C ARG A 136 -10.22 13.08 8.58
N LYS A 137 -10.63 12.84 9.83
CA LYS A 137 -12.02 12.55 10.20
C LYS A 137 -12.99 13.72 10.00
N ASP A 138 -12.47 14.94 9.99
CA ASP A 138 -13.20 16.17 9.70
C ASP A 138 -13.37 16.45 8.18
N PHE A 139 -12.72 15.67 7.30
CA PHE A 139 -12.88 15.77 5.85
C PHE A 139 -14.07 14.91 5.39
N ALA A 140 -15.12 15.54 4.85
CA ALA A 140 -16.29 14.82 4.37
C ALA A 140 -16.02 14.13 3.01
N TRP A 141 -16.48 12.88 2.85
CA TRP A 141 -16.28 12.08 1.65
C TRP A 141 -16.82 12.73 0.35
N ASN A 142 -17.81 13.58 0.46
CA ASN A 142 -18.46 14.28 -0.65
C ASN A 142 -17.99 15.74 -0.81
N THR A 143 -16.88 16.11 -0.19
CA THR A 143 -16.27 17.43 -0.32
C THR A 143 -15.94 17.71 -1.79
N LYS A 144 -16.46 18.81 -2.30
CA LYS A 144 -16.09 19.32 -3.62
C LYS A 144 -14.87 20.18 -3.46
N LEU A 145 -13.76 19.75 -4.07
CA LEU A 145 -12.53 20.52 -4.09
C LEU A 145 -12.57 21.52 -5.25
N ASP A 146 -12.06 22.71 -5.02
CA ASP A 146 -11.74 23.63 -6.09
C ASP A 146 -10.60 23.06 -6.94
N HIS A 147 -10.66 23.32 -8.25
CA HIS A 147 -9.59 22.88 -9.13
C HIS A 147 -8.33 23.73 -8.92
N ALA A 148 -7.25 23.07 -8.52
CA ALA A 148 -5.93 23.70 -8.37
C ALA A 148 -5.03 23.40 -9.58
N GLN A 149 -3.91 24.14 -9.65
CA GLN A 149 -2.80 23.86 -10.56
C GLN A 149 -1.50 23.93 -9.76
N VAL A 150 -1.27 22.89 -8.95
CA VAL A 150 -0.06 22.79 -8.13
C VAL A 150 1.03 22.10 -8.94
N PRO A 151 2.15 22.77 -9.27
CA PRO A 151 3.19 22.15 -10.09
C PRO A 151 3.74 20.87 -9.44
N TYR A 152 3.93 19.82 -10.24
CA TYR A 152 4.67 18.64 -9.81
C TYR A 152 6.12 18.79 -10.27
N PRO A 153 7.09 18.91 -9.35
CA PRO A 153 8.48 19.13 -9.68
C PRO A 153 9.11 17.83 -10.22
N MET A 154 9.23 17.73 -11.55
CA MET A 154 10.01 16.69 -12.22
C MET A 154 11.48 17.09 -12.29
N HIS A 155 12.39 16.14 -12.19
CA HIS A 155 13.81 16.39 -12.40
C HIS A 155 14.10 16.55 -13.89
N HIS A 156 14.82 17.63 -14.21
CA HIS A 156 15.31 17.89 -15.56
C HIS A 156 16.82 17.69 -15.60
N VAL A 157 17.30 16.84 -16.48
CA VAL A 157 18.73 16.67 -16.74
C VAL A 157 19.11 17.57 -17.91
N GLN A 158 20.14 18.39 -17.71
CA GLN A 158 20.65 19.29 -18.75
C GLN A 158 21.95 18.74 -19.33
N GLY A 159 22.16 18.94 -20.62
CA GLY A 159 23.38 18.55 -21.33
C GLY A 159 23.16 18.44 -22.84
N GLU A 160 24.25 18.46 -23.61
CA GLU A 160 24.19 18.24 -25.04
C GLU A 160 23.77 16.80 -25.37
N GLY A 161 22.81 16.64 -26.28
CA GLY A 161 22.26 15.32 -26.65
C GLY A 161 21.34 14.68 -25.63
N ILE A 162 20.95 15.40 -24.55
CA ILE A 162 19.97 14.92 -23.59
C ILE A 162 18.58 15.35 -24.03
N TYR A 163 17.62 14.43 -23.96
CA TYR A 163 16.22 14.71 -24.21
C TYR A 163 15.30 13.89 -23.28
N GLU A 164 14.08 14.35 -23.13
CA GLU A 164 13.06 13.72 -22.29
C GLU A 164 12.08 12.90 -23.14
N ILE A 165 11.77 11.70 -22.68
CA ILE A 165 10.73 10.83 -23.28
C ILE A 165 9.62 10.67 -22.25
N PRO A 166 8.44 11.30 -22.44
CA PRO A 166 7.27 11.09 -21.62
C PRO A 166 6.50 9.85 -22.11
N VAL A 167 6.11 8.99 -21.17
CA VAL A 167 5.25 7.81 -21.42
C VAL A 167 4.07 7.84 -20.48
N GLY A 168 2.85 7.65 -21.00
CA GLY A 168 1.63 7.69 -20.19
C GLY A 168 1.21 9.12 -19.78
N PRO A 169 0.15 9.28 -18.94
CA PRO A 169 -0.55 8.20 -18.22
C PRO A 169 -1.43 7.30 -19.09
N ILE A 170 -1.81 7.73 -20.28
CA ILE A 170 -2.59 6.92 -21.24
C ILE A 170 -1.59 6.16 -22.10
N HIS A 171 -1.55 4.85 -21.96
CA HIS A 171 -0.67 3.96 -22.71
C HIS A 171 -1.35 2.60 -22.97
N ALA A 172 -0.86 1.85 -23.93
CA ALA A 172 -1.26 0.46 -24.16
C ALA A 172 -0.45 -0.46 -23.23
N GLY A 173 -1.12 -1.24 -22.41
CA GLY A 173 -0.43 -2.18 -21.50
C GLY A 173 -1.34 -2.74 -20.43
N ILE A 174 -0.82 -3.68 -19.63
CA ILE A 174 -1.52 -4.30 -18.49
C ILE A 174 -1.55 -3.38 -17.29
N ILE A 175 -0.45 -2.63 -17.06
CA ILE A 175 -0.30 -1.81 -15.88
C ILE A 175 -1.33 -0.68 -15.85
N GLU A 176 -1.73 -0.30 -14.64
CA GLU A 176 -2.61 0.85 -14.44
C GLU A 176 -1.96 2.13 -14.98
N PRO A 177 -2.76 3.16 -15.34
CA PRO A 177 -2.25 4.44 -15.79
C PRO A 177 -1.17 5.01 -14.87
N GLY A 178 -0.02 5.33 -15.44
CA GLY A 178 1.12 5.96 -14.77
C GLY A 178 1.86 6.83 -15.77
N HIS A 179 2.41 7.94 -15.32
CA HIS A 179 3.28 8.76 -16.13
C HIS A 179 4.74 8.46 -15.79
N PHE A 180 5.50 8.09 -16.80
CA PHE A 180 6.93 7.82 -16.69
C PHE A 180 7.69 8.83 -17.54
N ARG A 181 8.70 9.46 -16.94
CA ARG A 181 9.56 10.40 -17.64
C ARG A 181 10.99 9.88 -17.63
N PHE A 182 11.49 9.61 -18.81
CA PHE A 182 12.87 9.19 -19.04
C PHE A 182 13.69 10.38 -19.49
N ASN A 183 14.78 10.69 -18.80
CA ASN A 183 15.84 11.56 -19.33
C ASN A 183 16.91 10.64 -19.94
N VAL A 184 17.20 10.83 -21.22
CA VAL A 184 18.08 9.93 -21.98
C VAL A 184 19.16 10.68 -22.75
N ALA A 185 20.31 10.02 -22.92
CA ALA A 185 21.38 10.45 -23.81
C ALA A 185 21.60 9.33 -24.86
N GLY A 186 21.07 9.53 -26.07
CA GLY A 186 20.96 8.43 -27.03
C GLY A 186 20.07 7.30 -26.49
N GLU A 187 20.61 6.08 -26.40
CA GLU A 187 19.90 4.92 -25.85
C GLU A 187 20.06 4.76 -24.32
N ARG A 188 20.95 5.55 -23.71
CA ARG A 188 21.24 5.44 -22.27
C ARG A 188 20.24 6.23 -21.45
N ILE A 189 19.51 5.55 -20.56
CA ILE A 189 18.65 6.18 -19.55
C ILE A 189 19.54 6.77 -18.45
N ILE A 190 19.40 8.09 -18.20
CA ILE A 190 20.12 8.82 -17.15
C ILE A 190 19.27 8.81 -15.88
N THR A 191 17.97 9.20 -16.00
CA THR A 191 17.01 9.15 -14.90
C THR A 191 15.68 8.62 -15.40
N LEU A 192 14.96 7.97 -14.48
CA LEU A 192 13.57 7.57 -14.66
C LEU A 192 12.75 8.10 -13.49
N GLU A 193 11.73 8.85 -13.80
CA GLU A 193 10.75 9.29 -12.80
C GLU A 193 9.38 8.68 -13.10
N GLY A 194 8.70 8.25 -12.05
CA GLY A 194 7.34 7.74 -12.11
C GLY A 194 6.37 8.63 -11.33
N LYS A 195 5.25 8.98 -11.95
CA LYS A 195 4.11 9.58 -11.29
C LYS A 195 2.95 8.60 -11.39
N LEU A 196 2.50 8.09 -10.26
CA LEU A 196 1.55 6.98 -10.13
C LEU A 196 0.21 7.47 -9.56
N PHE A 197 -0.61 6.57 -9.05
CA PHE A 197 -1.89 6.84 -8.37
C PHE A 197 -2.97 7.53 -9.23
N PHE A 198 -2.92 7.41 -10.56
CA PHE A 198 -3.98 7.93 -11.44
C PHE A 198 -5.31 7.22 -11.27
N THR A 199 -5.30 6.00 -10.73
CA THR A 199 -6.50 5.20 -10.45
C THR A 199 -6.83 5.11 -8.95
N HIS A 200 -6.27 5.99 -8.11
CA HIS A 200 -6.60 6.02 -6.69
C HIS A 200 -8.10 6.25 -6.48
N LYS A 201 -8.75 5.37 -5.74
CA LYS A 201 -10.20 5.32 -5.59
C LYS A 201 -10.73 5.94 -4.30
N GLY A 202 -9.84 6.25 -3.34
CA GLY A 202 -10.23 6.77 -2.02
C GLY A 202 -11.05 5.77 -1.19
N VAL A 203 -10.74 4.48 -1.29
CA VAL A 203 -11.56 3.42 -0.68
C VAL A 203 -11.62 3.55 0.83
N GLU A 204 -10.52 3.92 1.50
CA GLU A 204 -10.46 4.10 2.95
C GLU A 204 -11.50 5.14 3.42
N LYS A 205 -11.59 6.27 2.73
CA LYS A 205 -12.61 7.30 3.03
C LYS A 205 -14.02 6.81 2.73
N LEU A 206 -14.23 6.06 1.64
CA LEU A 206 -15.54 5.51 1.28
C LEU A 206 -16.03 4.43 2.26
N LEU A 207 -15.12 3.79 2.99
CA LEU A 207 -15.46 2.78 4.00
C LEU A 207 -15.83 3.37 5.35
N GLU A 208 -15.52 4.63 5.63
CA GLU A 208 -15.86 5.25 6.90
C GLU A 208 -17.36 5.18 7.18
N GLY A 209 -17.71 4.70 8.39
CA GLY A 209 -19.10 4.56 8.83
C GLY A 209 -19.88 3.39 8.23
N LYS A 210 -19.24 2.55 7.39
CA LYS A 210 -19.92 1.35 6.84
C LYS A 210 -19.80 0.15 7.77
N THR A 211 -20.84 -0.65 7.78
CA THR A 211 -20.77 -1.99 8.39
C THR A 211 -19.88 -2.92 7.59
N PRO A 212 -19.35 -4.01 8.18
CA PRO A 212 -18.54 -4.97 7.45
C PRO A 212 -19.22 -5.53 6.19
N THR A 213 -20.51 -5.77 6.24
CA THR A 213 -21.29 -6.27 5.09
C THR A 213 -21.38 -5.23 3.96
N GLU A 214 -21.57 -3.96 4.30
CA GLU A 214 -21.61 -2.86 3.32
C GLU A 214 -20.21 -2.56 2.74
N ALA A 215 -19.14 -2.89 3.46
CA ALA A 215 -17.76 -2.71 3.03
C ALA A 215 -17.32 -3.73 1.98
N LEU A 216 -17.80 -4.98 2.05
CA LEU A 216 -17.36 -6.08 1.19
C LEU A 216 -17.32 -5.75 -0.31
N PRO A 217 -18.36 -5.15 -0.94
CA PRO A 217 -18.33 -4.81 -2.35
C PRO A 217 -17.24 -3.82 -2.75
N PHE A 218 -16.78 -2.98 -1.82
CA PHE A 218 -15.64 -2.06 -2.05
C PHE A 218 -14.32 -2.81 -1.94
N ILE A 219 -14.19 -3.68 -0.95
CA ILE A 219 -12.99 -4.49 -0.71
C ILE A 219 -12.69 -5.40 -1.91
N GLU A 220 -13.69 -6.08 -2.45
CA GLU A 220 -13.57 -6.90 -3.67
C GLU A 220 -13.06 -6.13 -4.88
N ARG A 221 -13.22 -4.80 -4.88
CA ARG A 221 -12.85 -3.91 -5.99
C ARG A 221 -11.63 -3.04 -5.74
N LEU A 222 -10.89 -3.32 -4.67
CA LEU A 222 -9.59 -2.66 -4.43
C LEU A 222 -8.65 -2.92 -5.59
N SER A 223 -8.52 -4.18 -5.99
CA SER A 223 -7.82 -4.61 -7.19
C SER A 223 -8.63 -5.71 -7.87
N GLY A 224 -8.92 -5.55 -9.15
CA GLY A 224 -9.64 -6.56 -9.93
C GLY A 224 -8.89 -7.89 -10.06
N ASP A 225 -7.57 -7.85 -9.85
CA ASP A 225 -6.69 -9.01 -9.95
C ASP A 225 -6.65 -9.83 -8.65
N MET A 226 -7.03 -9.24 -7.51
CA MET A 226 -6.86 -9.82 -6.17
C MET A 226 -8.11 -9.68 -5.30
N ALA A 227 -9.28 -9.89 -5.87
CA ALA A 227 -10.55 -9.73 -5.16
C ALA A 227 -10.68 -10.71 -3.97
N ALA A 228 -10.33 -11.98 -4.14
CA ALA A 228 -10.42 -12.99 -3.10
C ALA A 228 -9.41 -12.72 -1.97
N SER A 229 -8.18 -12.37 -2.29
CA SER A 229 -7.12 -12.11 -1.30
C SER A 229 -7.42 -10.88 -0.45
N HIS A 230 -7.88 -9.77 -1.04
CA HIS A 230 -8.27 -8.57 -0.29
C HIS A 230 -9.49 -8.84 0.60
N THR A 231 -10.50 -9.56 0.07
CA THR A 231 -11.68 -9.93 0.84
C THR A 231 -11.32 -10.83 2.01
N LEU A 232 -10.42 -11.80 1.81
CA LEU A 232 -9.94 -12.67 2.88
C LEU A 232 -9.23 -11.87 3.97
N ALA A 233 -8.32 -10.97 3.62
CA ALA A 233 -7.61 -10.13 4.58
C ALA A 233 -8.58 -9.27 5.41
N PHE A 234 -9.58 -8.67 4.76
CA PHE A 234 -10.64 -7.92 5.45
C PHE A 234 -11.46 -8.79 6.40
N CYS A 235 -11.91 -9.97 5.94
CA CYS A 235 -12.66 -10.91 6.79
C CYS A 235 -11.83 -11.35 8.00
N GLN A 236 -10.55 -11.66 7.82
CA GLN A 236 -9.66 -12.02 8.93
C GLN A 236 -9.52 -10.91 9.97
N ALA A 237 -9.42 -9.65 9.51
CA ALA A 237 -9.39 -8.49 10.41
C ALA A 237 -10.69 -8.38 11.24
N ILE A 238 -11.85 -8.51 10.60
CA ILE A 238 -13.16 -8.46 11.29
C ILE A 238 -13.34 -9.64 12.25
N GLU A 239 -12.96 -10.83 11.85
CA GLU A 239 -13.00 -12.05 12.68
C GLU A 239 -12.14 -11.90 13.92
N LYS A 240 -10.94 -11.35 13.76
CA LYS A 240 -10.03 -11.07 14.88
C LYS A 240 -10.61 -10.04 15.85
N ILE A 241 -11.16 -8.94 15.37
CA ILE A 241 -11.79 -7.90 16.19
C ILE A 241 -13.01 -8.49 16.94
N SER A 242 -13.77 -9.37 16.27
CA SER A 242 -14.98 -9.98 16.83
C SER A 242 -14.70 -11.19 17.73
N GLY A 243 -13.46 -11.69 17.79
CA GLY A 243 -13.07 -12.87 18.55
C GLY A 243 -13.68 -14.17 18.00
N VAL A 244 -14.07 -14.20 16.71
CA VAL A 244 -14.72 -15.35 16.09
C VAL A 244 -13.68 -16.37 15.65
N SER A 245 -13.93 -17.65 15.94
CA SER A 245 -13.13 -18.79 15.46
C SER A 245 -13.72 -19.35 14.17
N VAL A 246 -12.90 -19.44 13.14
CA VAL A 246 -13.28 -19.93 11.81
C VAL A 246 -13.08 -21.45 11.74
N PRO A 247 -14.08 -22.24 11.25
CA PRO A 247 -13.92 -23.68 11.08
C PRO A 247 -12.78 -24.05 10.12
N SER A 248 -12.05 -25.12 10.41
CA SER A 248 -10.89 -25.58 9.61
C SER A 248 -11.24 -25.79 8.13
N ARG A 249 -12.46 -26.31 7.84
CA ARG A 249 -12.94 -26.48 6.46
C ARG A 249 -13.07 -25.14 5.71
N ALA A 250 -13.56 -24.09 6.40
CA ALA A 250 -13.67 -22.77 5.79
C ALA A 250 -12.29 -22.20 5.46
N ASN A 251 -11.32 -22.36 6.36
CA ASN A 251 -9.93 -21.94 6.11
C ASN A 251 -9.32 -22.70 4.92
N ALA A 252 -9.54 -24.01 4.80
CA ALA A 252 -9.06 -24.77 3.65
C ALA A 252 -9.67 -24.28 2.32
N ILE A 253 -10.98 -23.96 2.33
CA ILE A 253 -11.66 -23.39 1.15
C ILE A 253 -11.04 -22.02 0.79
N ARG A 254 -10.81 -21.15 1.77
CA ARG A 254 -10.20 -19.84 1.56
C ARG A 254 -8.81 -19.93 0.92
N VAL A 255 -7.99 -20.87 1.38
CA VAL A 255 -6.67 -21.14 0.76
C VAL A 255 -6.86 -21.55 -0.70
N ALA A 256 -7.76 -22.50 -0.98
CA ALA A 256 -8.01 -22.94 -2.35
C ALA A 256 -8.49 -21.80 -3.28
N LEU A 257 -9.29 -20.87 -2.77
CA LEU A 257 -9.75 -19.71 -3.53
C LEU A 257 -8.61 -18.70 -3.81
N CYS A 258 -7.74 -18.43 -2.84
CA CYS A 258 -6.57 -17.59 -3.05
C CYS A 258 -5.59 -18.23 -4.06
N GLU A 259 -5.43 -19.55 -4.05
CA GLU A 259 -4.59 -20.25 -5.04
C GLU A 259 -5.23 -20.25 -6.44
N LEU A 260 -6.56 -20.37 -6.52
CA LEU A 260 -7.28 -20.22 -7.79
C LEU A 260 -7.09 -18.83 -8.39
N GLU A 261 -7.17 -17.78 -7.57
CA GLU A 261 -6.87 -16.39 -7.96
C GLU A 261 -5.42 -16.27 -8.45
N ARG A 262 -4.45 -16.78 -7.68
CA ARG A 262 -3.02 -16.77 -8.02
C ARG A 262 -2.75 -17.44 -9.37
N ILE A 263 -3.29 -18.63 -9.60
CA ILE A 263 -3.14 -19.36 -10.86
C ILE A 263 -3.74 -18.57 -12.01
N THR A 264 -4.91 -17.95 -11.81
CA THR A 264 -5.59 -17.14 -12.82
C THR A 264 -4.73 -15.96 -13.24
N MET A 265 -4.09 -15.27 -12.26
CA MET A 265 -3.21 -14.14 -12.54
C MET A 265 -1.89 -14.56 -13.17
N HIS A 266 -1.26 -15.64 -12.73
CA HIS A 266 -0.05 -16.16 -13.38
C HIS A 266 -0.29 -16.53 -14.85
N ILE A 267 -1.42 -17.15 -15.16
CA ILE A 267 -1.78 -17.48 -16.54
C ILE A 267 -2.05 -16.21 -17.35
N HIS A 268 -2.68 -15.20 -16.72
CA HIS A 268 -2.87 -13.89 -17.36
C HIS A 268 -1.54 -13.24 -17.72
N ASP A 269 -0.61 -13.17 -16.78
CA ASP A 269 0.69 -12.55 -16.99
C ASP A 269 1.50 -13.26 -18.07
N LEU A 270 1.57 -14.60 -18.01
CA LEU A 270 2.25 -15.40 -19.04
C LEU A 270 1.65 -15.17 -20.42
N ALA A 271 0.32 -15.15 -20.54
CA ALA A 271 -0.36 -14.91 -21.81
C ALA A 271 -0.11 -13.51 -22.34
N ASN A 272 -0.14 -12.51 -21.47
CA ASN A 272 -0.02 -11.12 -21.84
C ASN A 272 1.43 -10.74 -22.17
N ILE A 273 2.41 -11.17 -21.37
CA ILE A 273 3.84 -10.96 -21.67
C ILE A 273 4.20 -11.61 -22.99
N ALA A 274 3.73 -12.85 -23.24
CA ALA A 274 3.97 -13.54 -24.50
C ALA A 274 3.33 -12.79 -25.69
N GLY A 275 2.05 -12.36 -25.54
CA GLY A 275 1.31 -11.71 -26.62
C GLY A 275 1.76 -10.28 -26.87
N MET A 276 1.67 -9.42 -25.84
CA MET A 276 1.93 -7.98 -25.96
C MET A 276 3.44 -7.67 -25.94
N GLY A 277 4.21 -8.39 -25.11
CA GLY A 277 5.64 -8.15 -24.98
C GLY A 277 6.50 -8.72 -26.11
N THR A 278 6.15 -9.90 -26.64
CA THR A 278 6.98 -10.61 -27.63
C THR A 278 6.27 -10.87 -28.97
N GLY A 279 4.97 -10.57 -29.07
CA GLY A 279 4.17 -10.84 -30.27
C GLY A 279 3.83 -12.34 -30.48
N TYR A 280 4.07 -13.21 -29.47
CA TYR A 280 3.74 -14.64 -29.58
C TYR A 280 2.25 -14.90 -29.34
N THR A 281 1.44 -14.60 -30.35
CA THR A 281 -0.02 -14.59 -30.29
C THR A 281 -0.65 -15.95 -30.00
N LEU A 282 -0.02 -17.05 -30.43
CA LEU A 282 -0.54 -18.40 -30.17
C LEU A 282 -0.54 -18.72 -28.66
N MET A 283 0.53 -18.38 -27.96
CA MET A 283 0.61 -18.57 -26.50
C MET A 283 -0.39 -17.65 -25.78
N ALA A 284 -0.50 -16.39 -26.23
CA ALA A 284 -1.48 -15.45 -25.71
C ALA A 284 -2.92 -15.99 -25.82
N ALA A 285 -3.32 -16.44 -27.01
CA ALA A 285 -4.66 -16.96 -27.24
C ALA A 285 -4.98 -18.18 -26.37
N ASN A 286 -4.02 -19.12 -26.22
CA ASN A 286 -4.21 -20.27 -25.34
C ASN A 286 -4.28 -19.87 -23.86
N GLY A 287 -3.40 -19.00 -23.42
CA GLY A 287 -3.39 -18.52 -22.02
C GLY A 287 -4.69 -17.79 -21.67
N PHE A 288 -5.16 -16.87 -22.51
CA PHE A 288 -6.42 -16.18 -22.27
C PHE A 288 -7.64 -17.12 -22.30
N ARG A 289 -7.61 -18.16 -23.12
CA ARG A 289 -8.66 -19.21 -23.10
C ARG A 289 -8.67 -19.97 -21.78
N ILE A 290 -7.50 -20.29 -21.21
CA ILE A 290 -7.40 -20.97 -19.90
C ILE A 290 -7.85 -20.00 -18.80
N LYS A 291 -7.38 -18.75 -18.79
CA LYS A 291 -7.84 -17.72 -17.86
C LYS A 291 -9.36 -17.61 -17.84
N GLU A 292 -10.00 -17.51 -18.99
CA GLU A 292 -11.47 -17.42 -19.07
C GLU A 292 -12.17 -18.62 -18.44
N ARG A 293 -11.65 -19.83 -18.60
CA ARG A 293 -12.20 -21.02 -17.93
C ARG A 293 -12.09 -20.96 -16.42
N LEU A 294 -10.97 -20.46 -15.88
CA LEU A 294 -10.77 -20.26 -14.45
C LEU A 294 -11.69 -19.16 -13.90
N MET A 295 -11.86 -18.07 -14.64
CA MET A 295 -12.80 -17.00 -14.27
C MET A 295 -14.26 -17.49 -14.23
N ARG A 296 -14.68 -18.37 -15.15
CA ARG A 296 -16.00 -19.01 -15.11
C ARG A 296 -16.13 -19.93 -13.90
N LEU A 297 -15.09 -20.70 -13.58
CA LEU A 297 -15.07 -21.52 -12.36
C LEU A 297 -15.21 -20.64 -11.11
N SER A 298 -14.52 -19.51 -11.05
CA SER A 298 -14.68 -18.55 -9.95
C SER A 298 -16.11 -18.02 -9.86
N GLN A 299 -16.73 -17.66 -11.01
CA GLN A 299 -18.13 -17.24 -11.08
C GLN A 299 -19.09 -18.31 -10.54
N ASP A 300 -18.88 -19.58 -10.90
CA ASP A 300 -19.75 -20.69 -10.47
C ASP A 300 -19.61 -20.95 -8.95
N ILE A 301 -18.42 -20.74 -8.37
CA ILE A 301 -18.14 -21.01 -6.95
C ILE A 301 -18.49 -19.81 -6.08
N LEU A 302 -18.11 -18.60 -6.50
CA LEU A 302 -18.14 -17.38 -5.69
C LEU A 302 -19.25 -16.41 -6.10
N GLY A 303 -19.85 -16.56 -7.27
CA GLY A 303 -20.74 -15.59 -7.85
C GLY A 303 -20.02 -14.35 -8.42
N ASN A 304 -18.68 -14.36 -8.45
CA ASN A 304 -17.83 -13.28 -8.97
C ASN A 304 -16.70 -13.86 -9.85
N ARG A 305 -16.22 -13.04 -10.84
CA ARG A 305 -15.19 -13.47 -11.82
C ARG A 305 -13.85 -12.84 -11.52
#